data_34e7a2e822b237d70c3e1b93cc19e760
#
_entry.id   34e7a2e822b237d70c3e1b93cc19e760
#
_cell.length_a   1.000
_cell.length_b   1.000
_cell.length_c   1.000
_cell.angle_alpha   90.00
_cell.angle_beta   90.00
_cell.angle_gamma   90.00
#
_symmetry.space_group_name_H-M   'P 1'
#
loop_
_entity.id
_entity.type
_entity.pdbx_description
1 polymer ?
#
loop_
_entity_poly.entity_id
_entity_poly.type
_entity_poly.pdbx_seq_one_letter_code
_entity_poly.pdbx_strand_id
1 'polypeptide(L)'
;MSSNEPSVGVTTGPAGGALDVERDSDVPISTQIFWQLAYQIDSGRLLPGSRLSPVRELGAALRVNPNTIRAVYRRLADAGYVVSRHGAGTHVADRPPERRGAEALAGIVAEMLRRAAHAGFTADEVASATFAAATERKRPGPLVRVLFAECTSADAG
;
A
#
# COMPACT_ATOMS: atom_id res chain seq x y z
N MET A 1 26.34 -7.68 16.48
CA MET A 1 25.29 -8.49 17.14
C MET A 1 23.97 -7.89 16.73
N SER A 2 23.45 -8.36 15.59
CA SER A 2 22.17 -7.90 15.07
C SER A 2 21.07 -8.71 15.76
N SER A 3 20.30 -8.05 16.61
CA SER A 3 19.14 -8.64 17.26
C SER A 3 18.03 -8.79 16.20
N ASN A 4 17.95 -9.98 15.63
CA ASN A 4 16.81 -10.38 14.81
C ASN A 4 15.63 -10.61 15.77
N GLU A 5 14.86 -9.55 16.07
CA GLU A 5 13.59 -9.72 16.77
C GLU A 5 12.59 -10.42 15.85
N PRO A 6 11.88 -11.45 16.32
CA PRO A 6 10.94 -12.17 15.48
C PRO A 6 9.79 -11.26 15.09
N SER A 7 9.54 -11.22 13.79
CA SER A 7 8.37 -10.62 13.16
C SER A 7 7.10 -11.12 13.84
N VAL A 8 6.37 -10.23 14.51
CA VAL A 8 5.11 -10.58 15.20
C VAL A 8 3.98 -10.48 14.18
N GLY A 9 3.69 -11.59 13.53
CA GLY A 9 2.56 -11.70 12.63
C GLY A 9 1.23 -11.53 13.38
N VAL A 10 0.47 -10.51 13.04
CA VAL A 10 -0.85 -10.24 13.62
C VAL A 10 -1.95 -10.61 12.65
N THR A 11 -2.82 -11.53 13.08
CA THR A 11 -3.97 -11.96 12.29
C THR A 11 -5.05 -10.87 12.29
N THR A 12 -5.52 -10.46 11.13
CA THR A 12 -6.52 -9.39 10.94
C THR A 12 -7.98 -9.80 11.16
N GLY A 13 -8.21 -10.97 11.77
CA GLY A 13 -9.54 -11.54 12.03
C GLY A 13 -9.53 -13.05 11.89
N PRO A 14 -10.65 -13.75 12.10
CA PRO A 14 -10.70 -15.22 12.16
C PRO A 14 -10.35 -15.91 10.81
N ALA A 15 -10.21 -15.17 9.71
CA ALA A 15 -9.86 -15.69 8.39
C ALA A 15 -8.71 -14.93 7.71
N GLY A 16 -8.21 -13.83 8.30
CA GLY A 16 -7.14 -13.00 7.71
C GLY A 16 -5.75 -13.60 7.94
N GLY A 17 -4.85 -13.42 6.97
CA GLY A 17 -3.43 -13.73 7.12
C GLY A 17 -2.72 -12.80 8.10
N ALA A 18 -1.55 -13.20 8.59
CA ALA A 18 -0.71 -12.34 9.42
C ALA A 18 -0.33 -11.07 8.66
N LEU A 19 -0.35 -9.93 9.37
CA LEU A 19 0.26 -8.67 8.90
C LEU A 19 1.62 -8.54 9.55
N ASP A 20 2.57 -8.12 8.76
CA ASP A 20 3.91 -7.83 9.22
C ASP A 20 4.32 -6.41 8.86
N VAL A 21 5.11 -5.77 9.71
CA VAL A 21 5.55 -4.38 9.52
C VAL A 21 7.05 -4.31 9.69
N GLU A 22 7.73 -4.04 8.58
CA GLU A 22 9.16 -3.79 8.55
C GLU A 22 9.43 -2.31 8.83
N ARG A 23 10.10 -2.03 9.98
CA ARG A 23 10.33 -0.66 10.45
C ARG A 23 11.51 0.01 9.79
N ASP A 24 12.49 -0.80 9.40
CA ASP A 24 13.74 -0.33 8.79
C ASP A 24 13.63 -0.23 7.26
N SER A 25 12.45 -0.55 6.71
CA SER A 25 12.16 -0.43 5.28
C SER A 25 11.91 1.04 4.89
N ASP A 26 12.39 1.42 3.71
CA ASP A 26 12.09 2.73 3.08
C ASP A 26 10.60 2.90 2.72
N VAL A 27 9.83 1.81 2.72
CA VAL A 27 8.39 1.83 2.47
C VAL A 27 7.65 2.25 3.74
N PRO A 28 6.88 3.37 3.71
CA PRO A 28 6.14 3.83 4.88
C PRO A 28 5.22 2.74 5.46
N ILE A 29 5.22 2.60 6.79
CA ILE A 29 4.41 1.61 7.52
C ILE A 29 2.93 1.61 7.09
N SER A 30 2.34 2.80 6.91
CA SER A 30 0.96 2.93 6.43
C SER A 30 0.74 2.33 5.05
N THR A 31 1.76 2.38 4.19
CA THR A 31 1.72 1.81 2.84
C THR A 31 1.88 0.31 2.88
N GLN A 32 2.77 -0.21 3.74
CA GLN A 32 2.93 -1.65 3.95
C GLN A 32 1.62 -2.29 4.42
N ILE A 33 0.99 -1.72 5.45
CA ILE A 33 -0.29 -2.22 5.99
C ILE A 33 -1.41 -2.14 4.93
N PHE A 34 -1.49 -1.02 4.19
CA PHE A 34 -2.48 -0.86 3.14
C PHE A 34 -2.36 -1.93 2.07
N TRP A 35 -1.15 -2.19 1.57
CA TRP A 35 -0.93 -3.18 0.52
C TRP A 35 -1.19 -4.60 0.98
N GLN A 36 -0.80 -4.94 2.21
CA GLN A 36 -1.04 -6.27 2.75
C GLN A 36 -2.53 -6.54 2.94
N LEU A 37 -3.30 -5.57 3.46
CA LEU A 37 -4.75 -5.71 3.60
C LEU A 37 -5.45 -5.79 2.24
N ALA A 38 -5.09 -4.93 1.29
CA ALA A 38 -5.62 -4.98 -0.06
C ALA A 38 -5.34 -6.32 -0.72
N TYR A 39 -4.11 -6.85 -0.59
CA TYR A 39 -3.75 -8.17 -1.11
C TYR A 39 -4.53 -9.30 -0.46
N GLN A 40 -4.77 -9.26 0.87
CA GLN A 40 -5.57 -10.28 1.55
C GLN A 40 -7.03 -10.28 1.08
N ILE A 41 -7.58 -9.12 0.76
CA ILE A 41 -8.92 -8.99 0.18
C ILE A 41 -8.93 -9.49 -1.26
N ASP A 42 -7.98 -9.05 -2.09
CA ASP A 42 -7.87 -9.43 -3.50
C ASP A 42 -7.65 -10.94 -3.69
N SER A 43 -6.88 -11.56 -2.78
CA SER A 43 -6.61 -13.01 -2.78
C SER A 43 -7.70 -13.86 -2.13
N GLY A 44 -8.77 -13.24 -1.62
CA GLY A 44 -9.86 -13.94 -0.94
C GLY A 44 -9.51 -14.47 0.46
N ARG A 45 -8.35 -14.11 1.02
CA ARG A 45 -8.00 -14.44 2.42
C ARG A 45 -8.87 -13.69 3.41
N LEU A 46 -9.27 -12.47 3.06
CA LEU A 46 -10.32 -11.71 3.73
C LEU A 46 -11.54 -11.68 2.82
N LEU A 47 -12.57 -12.42 3.22
CA LEU A 47 -13.79 -12.56 2.43
C LEU A 47 -14.67 -11.30 2.48
N PRO A 48 -15.49 -11.03 1.46
CA PRO A 48 -16.50 -9.99 1.50
C PRO A 48 -17.36 -10.06 2.78
N GLY A 49 -17.65 -8.92 3.39
CA GLY A 49 -18.38 -8.84 4.65
C GLY A 49 -17.56 -9.16 5.91
N SER A 50 -16.33 -9.71 5.79
CA SER A 50 -15.48 -9.99 6.95
C SER A 50 -15.18 -8.70 7.73
N ARG A 51 -15.23 -8.80 9.07
CA ARG A 51 -14.91 -7.69 9.94
C ARG A 51 -13.40 -7.55 10.10
N LEU A 52 -12.86 -6.36 9.90
CA LEU A 52 -11.47 -6.04 10.23
C LEU A 52 -11.30 -5.81 11.73
N SER A 53 -10.10 -6.04 12.23
CA SER A 53 -9.74 -5.75 13.61
C SER A 53 -10.02 -4.28 13.96
N PRO A 54 -10.52 -3.98 15.17
CA PRO A 54 -10.66 -2.61 15.63
C PRO A 54 -9.34 -1.85 15.55
N VAL A 55 -9.41 -0.56 15.20
CA VAL A 55 -8.22 0.30 15.00
C VAL A 55 -7.24 0.23 16.17
N ARG A 56 -7.75 0.21 17.41
CA ARG A 56 -6.90 0.18 18.60
C ARG A 56 -6.22 -1.17 18.78
N GLU A 57 -6.94 -2.27 18.52
CA GLU A 57 -6.43 -3.63 18.62
C GLU A 57 -5.34 -3.88 17.59
N LEU A 58 -5.60 -3.53 16.32
CA LEU A 58 -4.61 -3.66 15.25
C LEU A 58 -3.38 -2.77 15.51
N GLY A 59 -3.61 -1.53 15.98
CA GLY A 59 -2.51 -0.62 16.33
C GLY A 59 -1.64 -1.17 17.45
N ALA A 60 -2.25 -1.72 18.51
CA ALA A 60 -1.52 -2.34 19.62
C ALA A 60 -0.73 -3.56 19.15
N ALA A 61 -1.37 -4.42 18.39
CA ALA A 61 -0.79 -5.66 17.90
C ALA A 61 0.41 -5.43 16.97
N LEU A 62 0.33 -4.46 16.06
CA LEU A 62 1.43 -4.06 15.18
C LEU A 62 2.40 -3.06 15.84
N ARG A 63 2.13 -2.61 17.07
CA ARG A 63 2.86 -1.51 17.74
C ARG A 63 2.90 -0.24 16.88
N VAL A 64 1.80 0.08 16.23
CA VAL A 64 1.62 1.24 15.35
C VAL A 64 0.60 2.20 15.94
N ASN A 65 0.84 3.50 15.75
CA ASN A 65 -0.11 4.51 16.23
C ASN A 65 -1.52 4.26 15.66
N PRO A 66 -2.57 4.25 16.50
CA PRO A 66 -3.95 4.07 16.06
C PRO A 66 -4.40 5.07 14.98
N ASN A 67 -3.82 6.28 14.95
CA ASN A 67 -4.12 7.25 13.91
C ASN A 67 -3.59 6.81 12.54
N THR A 68 -2.46 6.12 12.50
CA THR A 68 -1.92 5.51 11.28
C THR A 68 -2.86 4.42 10.77
N ILE A 69 -3.35 3.54 11.64
CA ILE A 69 -4.32 2.50 11.27
C ILE A 69 -5.63 3.14 10.77
N ARG A 70 -6.11 4.21 11.44
CA ARG A 70 -7.30 4.93 10.99
C ARG A 70 -7.11 5.54 9.59
N ALA A 71 -5.94 6.09 9.30
CA ALA A 71 -5.61 6.62 7.98
C ALA A 71 -5.58 5.52 6.92
N VAL A 72 -5.02 4.33 7.25
CA VAL A 72 -5.03 3.16 6.37
C VAL A 72 -6.45 2.69 6.07
N TYR A 73 -7.29 2.56 7.09
CA TYR A 73 -8.69 2.13 6.90
C TYR A 73 -9.49 3.12 6.07
N ARG A 74 -9.27 4.43 6.24
CA ARG A 74 -9.87 5.45 5.39
C ARG A 74 -9.43 5.28 3.94
N ARG A 75 -8.13 5.12 3.70
CA ARG A 75 -7.60 4.89 2.35
C ARG A 75 -8.15 3.62 1.70
N LEU A 76 -8.35 2.54 2.48
CA LEU A 76 -9.02 1.33 1.99
C LEU A 76 -10.49 1.58 1.66
N ALA A 77 -11.19 2.40 2.45
CA ALA A 77 -12.58 2.79 2.18
C ALA A 77 -12.69 3.66 0.92
N ASP A 78 -11.81 4.66 0.78
CA ASP A 78 -11.74 5.52 -0.41
C ASP A 78 -11.44 4.72 -1.68
N ALA A 79 -10.66 3.64 -1.55
CA ALA A 79 -10.37 2.71 -2.64
C ALA A 79 -11.46 1.62 -2.84
N GLY A 80 -12.51 1.60 -2.03
CA GLY A 80 -13.65 0.67 -2.17
C GLY A 80 -13.41 -0.74 -1.61
N TYR A 81 -12.30 -0.99 -0.92
CA TYR A 81 -12.01 -2.30 -0.34
C TYR A 81 -12.83 -2.59 0.91
N VAL A 82 -13.14 -1.58 1.69
CA VAL A 82 -13.85 -1.73 2.97
C VAL A 82 -14.95 -0.70 3.11
N VAL A 83 -15.90 -1.00 4.01
CA VAL A 83 -16.99 -0.10 4.39
C VAL A 83 -17.03 0.03 5.91
N SER A 84 -17.23 1.25 6.41
CA SER A 84 -17.47 1.49 7.82
C SER A 84 -18.97 1.41 8.11
N ARG A 85 -19.35 0.56 9.06
CA ARG A 85 -20.72 0.43 9.52
C ARG A 85 -20.83 1.03 10.93
N HIS A 86 -21.73 2.01 11.09
CA HIS A 86 -21.90 2.68 12.38
C HIS A 86 -22.19 1.67 13.50
N GLY A 87 -21.41 1.70 14.59
CA GLY A 87 -21.53 0.76 15.71
C GLY A 87 -21.03 -0.66 15.45
N ALA A 88 -20.87 -1.08 14.18
CA ALA A 88 -20.45 -2.45 13.83
C ALA A 88 -18.97 -2.55 13.43
N GLY A 89 -18.29 -1.43 13.17
CA GLY A 89 -16.88 -1.39 12.80
C GLY A 89 -16.64 -1.37 11.29
N THR A 90 -15.44 -1.74 10.89
CA THR A 90 -15.01 -1.77 9.48
C THR A 90 -15.09 -3.18 8.93
N HIS A 91 -15.68 -3.34 7.76
CA HIS A 91 -15.87 -4.63 7.09
C HIS A 91 -15.35 -4.57 5.67
N VAL A 92 -14.93 -5.71 5.13
CA VAL A 92 -14.63 -5.85 3.71
C VAL A 92 -15.90 -5.54 2.91
N ALA A 93 -15.78 -4.77 1.85
CA ALA A 93 -16.91 -4.47 0.97
C ALA A 93 -17.51 -5.74 0.37
N ASP A 94 -18.82 -5.75 0.16
CA ASP A 94 -19.50 -6.92 -0.44
C ASP A 94 -19.04 -7.16 -1.89
N ARG A 95 -18.59 -6.10 -2.57
CA ARG A 95 -17.97 -6.13 -3.90
C ARG A 95 -16.71 -5.25 -3.87
N PRO A 96 -15.59 -5.80 -3.38
CA PRO A 96 -14.33 -5.07 -3.43
C PRO A 96 -13.89 -4.85 -4.89
N PRO A 97 -13.01 -3.88 -5.15
CA PRO A 97 -12.51 -3.62 -6.50
C PRO A 97 -11.88 -4.89 -7.09
N GLU A 98 -12.33 -5.31 -8.25
CA GLU A 98 -11.70 -6.42 -8.97
C GLU A 98 -10.33 -5.97 -9.49
N ARG A 99 -9.25 -6.47 -8.91
CA ARG A 99 -7.94 -6.38 -9.54
C ARG A 99 -7.82 -7.44 -10.62
N ARG A 100 -8.05 -7.02 -11.87
CA ARG A 100 -7.74 -7.87 -13.02
C ARG A 100 -6.26 -8.28 -12.96
N GLY A 101 -6.02 -9.58 -12.89
CA GLY A 101 -4.67 -10.13 -12.97
C GLY A 101 -3.89 -10.12 -11.65
N ALA A 102 -4.53 -10.18 -10.48
CA ALA A 102 -3.83 -10.31 -9.19
C ALA A 102 -2.87 -11.52 -9.18
N GLU A 103 -3.29 -12.67 -9.72
CA GLU A 103 -2.44 -13.85 -9.88
C GLU A 103 -1.29 -13.61 -10.88
N ALA A 104 -1.57 -12.94 -12.00
CA ALA A 104 -0.53 -12.60 -12.98
C ALA A 104 0.50 -11.64 -12.37
N LEU A 105 0.04 -10.64 -11.60
CA LEU A 105 0.94 -9.73 -10.89
C LEU A 105 1.77 -10.47 -9.83
N ALA A 106 1.16 -11.38 -9.08
CA ALA A 106 1.89 -12.21 -8.10
C ALA A 106 2.98 -13.05 -8.79
N GLY A 107 2.70 -13.61 -9.96
CA GLY A 107 3.69 -14.33 -10.77
C GLY A 107 4.85 -13.44 -11.23
N ILE A 108 4.57 -12.21 -11.68
CA ILE A 108 5.59 -11.24 -12.08
C ILE A 108 6.48 -10.85 -10.88
N VAL A 109 5.86 -10.60 -9.73
CA VAL A 109 6.59 -10.24 -8.50
C VAL A 109 7.46 -11.41 -8.03
N ALA A 110 6.94 -12.64 -8.04
CA ALA A 110 7.71 -13.82 -7.65
C ALA A 110 8.93 -14.03 -8.56
N GLU A 111 8.77 -13.85 -9.87
CA GLU A 111 9.87 -13.92 -10.83
C GLU A 111 10.90 -12.82 -10.60
N MET A 112 10.46 -11.58 -10.36
CA MET A 112 11.34 -10.45 -10.06
C MET A 112 12.17 -10.71 -8.80
N LEU A 113 11.55 -11.16 -7.72
CA LEU A 113 12.23 -11.49 -6.46
C LEU A 113 13.24 -12.62 -6.64
N ARG A 114 12.88 -13.64 -7.42
CA ARG A 114 13.80 -14.75 -7.71
C ARG A 114 15.04 -14.26 -8.47
N ARG A 115 14.85 -13.42 -9.50
CA ARG A 115 15.97 -12.84 -10.26
C ARG A 115 16.85 -11.93 -9.42
N ALA A 116 16.24 -11.11 -8.58
CA ALA A 116 16.96 -10.24 -7.67
C ALA A 116 17.81 -11.03 -6.67
N ALA A 117 17.24 -12.09 -6.07
CA ALA A 117 17.97 -12.97 -5.16
C ALA A 117 19.18 -13.63 -5.83
N HIS A 118 19.06 -14.07 -7.09
CA HIS A 118 20.19 -14.59 -7.87
C HIS A 118 21.26 -13.52 -8.15
N ALA A 119 20.88 -12.25 -8.23
CA ALA A 119 21.80 -11.12 -8.38
C ALA A 119 22.35 -10.59 -7.05
N GLY A 120 21.99 -11.20 -5.91
CA GLY A 120 22.47 -10.85 -4.57
C GLY A 120 21.67 -9.75 -3.87
N PHE A 121 20.52 -9.35 -4.41
CA PHE A 121 19.64 -8.36 -3.79
C PHE A 121 18.60 -9.01 -2.85
N THR A 122 18.30 -8.33 -1.78
CA THR A 122 17.25 -8.71 -0.83
C THR A 122 15.84 -8.31 -1.32
N ALA A 123 14.82 -8.92 -0.74
CA ALA A 123 13.43 -8.55 -1.04
C ALA A 123 13.12 -7.08 -0.68
N ASP A 124 13.74 -6.55 0.38
CA ASP A 124 13.56 -5.18 0.83
C ASP A 124 14.19 -4.18 -0.15
N GLU A 125 15.38 -4.45 -0.66
CA GLU A 125 16.00 -3.62 -1.69
C GLU A 125 15.13 -3.57 -2.96
N VAL A 126 14.52 -4.70 -3.34
CA VAL A 126 13.59 -4.75 -4.48
C VAL A 126 12.32 -3.97 -4.18
N ALA A 127 11.75 -4.08 -2.98
CA ALA A 127 10.56 -3.35 -2.58
C ALA A 127 10.82 -1.83 -2.58
N SER A 128 11.94 -1.40 -2.00
CA SER A 128 12.37 -0.01 -1.95
C SER A 128 12.59 0.57 -3.36
N ALA A 129 13.29 -0.15 -4.22
CA ALA A 129 13.54 0.25 -5.60
C ALA A 129 12.23 0.37 -6.41
N THR A 130 11.32 -0.59 -6.22
CA THR A 130 10.00 -0.59 -6.88
C THR A 130 9.15 0.59 -6.42
N PHE A 131 9.17 0.88 -5.12
CA PHE A 131 8.46 2.03 -4.55
C PHE A 131 9.02 3.36 -5.09
N ALA A 132 10.34 3.53 -5.12
CA ALA A 132 10.99 4.70 -5.67
C ALA A 132 10.62 4.91 -7.14
N ALA A 133 10.74 3.88 -7.97
CA ALA A 133 10.38 3.94 -9.39
C ALA A 133 8.90 4.28 -9.62
N ALA A 134 8.00 3.75 -8.78
CA ALA A 134 6.57 4.06 -8.85
C ALA A 134 6.27 5.52 -8.45
N THR A 135 7.04 6.06 -7.51
CA THR A 135 6.91 7.44 -7.05
C THR A 135 7.43 8.44 -8.08
N GLU A 136 8.53 8.13 -8.74
CA GLU A 136 9.07 8.93 -9.84
C GLU A 136 8.10 9.03 -11.01
N ARG A 137 7.43 7.94 -11.38
CA ARG A 137 6.39 7.93 -12.43
C ARG A 137 5.16 8.78 -12.09
N LYS A 138 4.90 9.03 -10.82
CA LYS A 138 3.78 9.88 -10.34
C LYS A 138 4.13 11.37 -10.31
N ARG A 139 5.40 11.73 -10.41
CA ARG A 139 5.78 13.14 -10.52
C ARG A 139 5.30 13.64 -11.90
N PRO A 140 4.46 14.70 -11.95
CA PRO A 140 4.20 15.37 -13.21
C PRO A 140 5.57 15.81 -13.75
N GLY A 141 5.82 15.51 -15.01
CA GLY A 141 7.05 15.95 -15.70
C GLY A 141 7.28 17.43 -15.46
N PRO A 142 8.51 17.92 -15.67
CA PRO A 142 8.83 19.32 -15.44
C PRO A 142 7.80 20.18 -16.16
N LEU A 143 7.16 21.09 -15.43
CA LEU A 143 6.26 22.08 -16.00
C LEU A 143 7.10 22.90 -16.99
N VAL A 144 6.94 22.62 -18.26
CA VAL A 144 7.46 23.48 -19.32
C VAL A 144 6.65 24.77 -19.21
N ARG A 145 7.21 25.80 -18.54
CA ARG A 145 6.69 27.15 -18.61
C ARG A 145 6.87 27.64 -20.03
N VAL A 146 5.81 27.53 -20.81
CA VAL A 146 5.74 28.24 -22.09
C VAL A 146 5.54 29.71 -21.75
N LEU A 147 6.63 30.48 -21.76
CA LEU A 147 6.58 31.92 -21.73
C LEU A 147 6.04 32.38 -23.09
N PHE A 148 4.78 32.77 -23.16
CA PHE A 148 4.24 33.55 -24.25
C PHE A 148 4.88 34.93 -24.13
N ALA A 149 5.90 35.20 -24.93
CA ALA A 149 6.33 36.54 -25.19
C ALA A 149 5.28 37.20 -26.13
N GLU A 150 4.41 38.00 -25.54
CA GLU A 150 3.59 38.91 -26.35
C GLU A 150 4.50 39.89 -27.05
N CYS A 151 4.64 39.69 -28.34
CA CYS A 151 5.29 40.67 -29.19
C CYS A 151 4.28 41.80 -29.45
N THR A 152 4.29 42.80 -28.56
CA THR A 152 3.61 44.05 -28.82
C THR A 152 4.38 44.76 -29.95
N SER A 153 3.88 44.67 -31.18
CA SER A 153 4.28 45.55 -32.28
C SER A 153 3.76 46.93 -31.97
N ALA A 154 4.64 47.78 -31.45
CA ALA A 154 4.39 49.21 -31.43
C ALA A 154 4.41 49.68 -32.88
N ASP A 155 3.24 49.95 -33.40
CA ASP A 155 3.04 50.64 -34.64
C ASP A 155 3.40 52.11 -34.44
N ALA A 156 4.42 52.55 -35.14
CA ALA A 156 4.81 53.95 -35.22
C ALA A 156 4.14 54.53 -36.45
N GLY A 157 3.12 55.38 -36.21
CA GLY A 157 2.56 56.29 -37.21
C GLY A 157 3.35 57.59 -37.31
#